data_9d655b533c475781264134d47fd098b4
#
_entry.id   9d655b533c475781264134d47fd098b4
#
_cell.length_a   1.000
_cell.length_b   1.000
_cell.length_c   1.000
_cell.angle_alpha   90.00
_cell.angle_beta   90.00
_cell.angle_gamma   90.00
#
_symmetry.space_group_name_H-M   'P 1'
#
loop_
_entity.id
_entity.type
_entity.pdbx_description
1 polymer ?
#
loop_
_entity_poly.entity_id
_entity_poly.type
_entity_poly.pdbx_seq_one_letter_code
_entity_poly.pdbx_strand_id
1 'polypeptide(L)'
;MASSLKSKLNALSSSAPKKPVQKPVLMEYRSETAAERALFSLPAEGVRRMAFDAPFDARRALFLDTETTGLSGGAGTVAFLVGLGRVEGDRFVVYQYMMSNYGAEALLLEKIAPMIREAQTLVTFNGRSFDVPLLRSRFTMCRMDDPTAGKPHLDLIHPARRVWKLRLKDCSLGHIEETELGLRRDHDIPGAEVPERYFSFLKTGDMTLLEDVIDHNRQDIVSLGTLLARLAGSYAAPLEQTSMLDVFSLGRALQRRGERGDAETCYRLAAKERPLSTIERLRERHVAASANRQLSLMLRSGGDMLRAESVWRDMIDRRQMGIFPYVELAKLYEHSRRDPEEALRLTERALELAADDEERAALHKRRERLTRRIEARRSSK
;
A
#
# COMPACT_ATOMS: atom_id res chain seq x y z
N MET A 1 -60.38 -29.09 2.79
CA MET A 1 -59.03 -28.45 3.18
C MET A 1 -58.47 -27.46 2.18
N ALA A 2 -59.13 -27.22 1.03
CA ALA A 2 -58.63 -26.26 0.01
C ALA A 2 -59.01 -24.79 0.23
N SER A 3 -59.94 -24.50 1.16
CA SER A 3 -60.43 -23.14 1.45
C SER A 3 -59.49 -22.29 2.32
N SER A 4 -58.68 -22.94 3.12
CA SER A 4 -57.76 -22.26 4.05
C SER A 4 -56.49 -21.64 3.39
N LEU A 5 -56.03 -22.21 2.27
CA LEU A 5 -54.85 -21.67 1.56
C LEU A 5 -55.23 -20.42 0.74
N LYS A 6 -56.40 -20.38 0.12
CA LYS A 6 -56.86 -19.20 -0.63
C LYS A 6 -57.15 -18.00 0.26
N SER A 7 -57.67 -18.21 1.47
CA SER A 7 -57.89 -17.11 2.43
C SER A 7 -56.57 -16.57 3.00
N LYS A 8 -55.56 -17.42 3.22
CA LYS A 8 -54.22 -17.00 3.62
C LYS A 8 -53.46 -16.29 2.50
N LEU A 9 -53.60 -16.72 1.24
CA LEU A 9 -53.03 -16.01 0.09
C LEU A 9 -53.70 -14.65 -0.14
N ASN A 10 -55.05 -14.56 0.04
CA ASN A 10 -55.73 -13.27 -0.06
C ASN A 10 -55.43 -12.33 1.12
N ALA A 11 -55.15 -12.84 2.32
CA ALA A 11 -54.73 -12.04 3.45
C ALA A 11 -53.26 -11.51 3.27
N LEU A 12 -52.42 -12.24 2.54
CA LEU A 12 -51.09 -11.78 2.17
C LEU A 12 -51.07 -10.80 0.97
N SER A 13 -52.18 -10.77 0.19
CA SER A 13 -52.35 -9.81 -0.91
C SER A 13 -53.09 -8.53 -0.51
N SER A 14 -53.61 -8.44 0.72
CA SER A 14 -54.24 -7.22 1.24
C SER A 14 -53.19 -6.26 1.74
N SER A 15 -52.69 -5.45 0.81
CA SER A 15 -52.44 -4.02 0.99
C SER A 15 -51.57 -3.60 2.18
N ALA A 16 -50.25 -3.87 2.08
CA ALA A 16 -49.37 -2.76 2.42
C ALA A 16 -49.52 -1.71 1.30
N PRO A 17 -49.66 -0.41 1.59
CA PRO A 17 -49.71 0.60 0.55
C PRO A 17 -48.43 0.45 -0.29
N LYS A 18 -48.60 0.14 -1.60
CA LYS A 18 -47.49 0.16 -2.53
C LYS A 18 -46.92 1.57 -2.49
N LYS A 19 -45.83 1.78 -1.77
CA LYS A 19 -45.08 3.05 -1.85
C LYS A 19 -44.92 3.37 -3.33
N PRO A 20 -45.10 4.63 -3.74
CA PRO A 20 -44.92 5.00 -5.13
C PRO A 20 -43.51 4.54 -5.53
N VAL A 21 -43.43 3.73 -6.58
CA VAL A 21 -42.13 3.32 -7.15
C VAL A 21 -41.48 4.61 -7.59
N GLN A 22 -40.53 5.08 -6.81
CA GLN A 22 -39.74 6.25 -7.20
C GLN A 22 -39.08 5.94 -8.54
N LYS A 23 -39.30 6.80 -9.54
CA LYS A 23 -38.58 6.67 -10.81
C LYS A 23 -37.10 6.61 -10.56
N PRO A 24 -36.35 5.73 -11.23
CA PRO A 24 -34.91 5.70 -11.10
C PRO A 24 -34.32 7.05 -11.55
N VAL A 25 -33.59 7.70 -10.68
CA VAL A 25 -32.94 9.00 -10.92
C VAL A 25 -31.48 8.88 -10.58
N LEU A 26 -30.65 9.42 -11.43
CA LEU A 26 -29.24 9.63 -11.16
C LEU A 26 -29.07 11.02 -10.54
N MET A 27 -28.51 11.08 -9.34
CA MET A 27 -28.17 12.33 -8.66
C MET A 27 -26.71 12.66 -8.99
N GLU A 28 -26.48 13.90 -9.41
CA GLU A 28 -25.19 14.36 -9.85
C GLU A 28 -24.72 15.52 -8.97
N TYR A 29 -23.51 15.43 -8.45
CA TYR A 29 -22.87 16.48 -7.67
C TYR A 29 -21.59 16.87 -8.36
N ARG A 30 -21.26 18.14 -8.32
CA ARG A 30 -20.01 18.67 -8.81
C ARG A 30 -19.46 19.64 -7.79
N SER A 31 -18.24 19.40 -7.36
CA SER A 31 -17.49 20.33 -6.51
C SER A 31 -16.10 20.58 -7.09
N GLU A 32 -15.51 21.70 -6.71
CA GLU A 32 -14.17 22.03 -7.16
C GLU A 32 -13.36 22.63 -6.02
N THR A 33 -12.07 22.33 -6.02
CA THR A 33 -11.10 22.90 -5.12
C THR A 33 -9.89 23.39 -5.92
N ALA A 34 -9.07 24.27 -5.37
CA ALA A 34 -7.81 24.58 -5.99
C ALA A 34 -6.98 23.31 -6.07
N ALA A 35 -6.52 22.95 -7.29
CA ALA A 35 -5.63 21.81 -7.42
C ALA A 35 -4.30 22.12 -6.73
N GLU A 36 -3.77 21.16 -6.01
CA GLU A 36 -2.45 21.29 -5.42
C GLU A 36 -1.42 21.55 -6.53
N ARG A 37 -0.61 22.59 -6.34
CA ARG A 37 0.47 22.92 -7.32
C ARG A 37 1.38 21.73 -7.58
N ALA A 38 1.59 20.88 -6.59
CA ALA A 38 2.39 19.67 -6.68
C ALA A 38 1.84 18.66 -7.70
N LEU A 39 0.52 18.63 -7.98
CA LEU A 39 -0.06 17.77 -9.03
C LEU A 39 0.39 18.17 -10.45
N PHE A 40 0.70 19.45 -10.67
CA PHE A 40 1.14 19.93 -11.98
C PHE A 40 2.64 19.75 -12.23
N SER A 41 3.40 19.45 -11.17
CA SER A 41 4.85 19.30 -11.20
C SER A 41 5.31 18.05 -10.47
N LEU A 42 4.58 16.95 -10.64
CA LEU A 42 4.97 15.67 -10.06
C LEU A 42 6.37 15.29 -10.53
N PRO A 43 7.28 14.93 -9.61
CA PRO A 43 8.58 14.43 -9.98
C PRO A 43 8.44 13.14 -10.81
N ALA A 44 8.81 13.18 -12.07
CA ALA A 44 8.69 12.03 -12.98
C ALA A 44 9.39 10.78 -12.42
N GLU A 45 10.57 10.98 -11.82
CA GLU A 45 11.33 9.93 -11.17
C GLU A 45 10.57 9.32 -9.97
N GLY A 46 9.91 10.14 -9.17
CA GLY A 46 9.09 9.67 -8.06
C GLY A 46 7.93 8.79 -8.51
N VAL A 47 7.22 9.22 -9.56
CA VAL A 47 6.13 8.44 -10.16
C VAL A 47 6.65 7.11 -10.70
N ARG A 48 7.76 7.12 -11.45
CA ARG A 48 8.42 5.91 -11.95
C ARG A 48 8.79 4.96 -10.81
N ARG A 49 9.39 5.48 -9.74
CA ARG A 49 9.83 4.70 -8.55
C ARG A 49 8.67 4.11 -7.74
N MET A 50 7.48 4.64 -7.83
CA MET A 50 6.27 4.04 -7.24
C MET A 50 5.86 2.69 -7.87
N ALA A 51 6.63 2.17 -8.82
CA ALA A 51 6.36 0.98 -9.63
C ALA A 51 5.26 1.22 -10.68
N PHE A 52 5.23 2.44 -11.23
CA PHE A 52 4.37 2.81 -12.32
C PHE A 52 5.23 3.15 -13.56
N ASP A 53 5.42 2.16 -14.41
CA ASP A 53 6.35 2.24 -15.54
C ASP A 53 5.72 2.86 -16.80
N ALA A 54 4.41 3.18 -16.78
CA ALA A 54 3.74 3.89 -17.87
C ALA A 54 3.94 5.40 -17.74
N PRO A 55 3.95 6.15 -18.85
CA PRO A 55 3.90 7.61 -18.82
C PRO A 55 2.71 8.10 -18.01
N PHE A 56 2.93 9.02 -17.08
CA PHE A 56 1.90 9.55 -16.20
C PHE A 56 1.78 11.07 -16.35
N ASP A 57 0.56 11.52 -16.62
CA ASP A 57 0.18 12.92 -16.61
C ASP A 57 -1.06 13.09 -15.73
N ALA A 58 -0.91 13.85 -14.63
CA ALA A 58 -2.01 14.10 -13.69
C ALA A 58 -3.22 14.79 -14.35
N ARG A 59 -3.02 15.58 -15.41
CA ARG A 59 -4.10 16.24 -16.16
C ARG A 59 -4.94 15.26 -17.00
N ARG A 60 -4.40 14.07 -17.25
CA ARG A 60 -5.06 13.00 -18.01
C ARG A 60 -5.40 11.79 -17.13
N ALA A 61 -5.17 11.91 -15.83
CA ALA A 61 -5.56 10.91 -14.85
C ALA A 61 -7.01 11.12 -14.41
N LEU A 62 -7.67 10.02 -14.09
CA LEU A 62 -8.96 9.99 -13.42
C LEU A 62 -8.79 9.32 -12.06
N PHE A 63 -9.07 10.08 -11.00
CA PHE A 63 -9.13 9.59 -9.64
C PHE A 63 -10.51 8.98 -9.41
N LEU A 64 -10.57 7.80 -8.81
CA LEU A 64 -11.80 7.04 -8.68
C LEU A 64 -11.90 6.40 -7.31
N ASP A 65 -13.09 6.50 -6.72
CA ASP A 65 -13.50 5.84 -5.50
C ASP A 65 -14.99 5.50 -5.54
N THR A 66 -15.44 4.45 -4.83
CA THR A 66 -16.84 3.99 -4.88
C THR A 66 -17.40 3.66 -3.50
N GLU A 67 -18.66 4.08 -3.27
CA GLU A 67 -19.42 3.59 -2.13
C GLU A 67 -20.38 2.48 -2.56
N THR A 68 -20.43 1.45 -1.76
CA THR A 68 -21.04 0.18 -2.17
C THR A 68 -22.08 -0.33 -1.17
N THR A 69 -22.97 -1.18 -1.64
CA THR A 69 -24.02 -1.82 -0.81
C THR A 69 -23.50 -2.98 0.04
N GLY A 70 -22.18 -3.25 0.04
CA GLY A 70 -21.58 -4.32 0.83
C GLY A 70 -20.05 -4.24 0.83
N LEU A 71 -19.43 -4.73 1.90
CA LEU A 71 -17.99 -4.66 2.12
C LEU A 71 -17.19 -5.76 1.39
N SER A 72 -17.86 -6.75 0.84
CA SER A 72 -17.25 -7.86 0.11
C SER A 72 -17.72 -7.86 -1.34
N GLY A 73 -16.82 -7.81 -2.30
CA GLY A 73 -17.07 -7.73 -3.74
C GLY A 73 -17.81 -8.93 -4.36
N GLY A 74 -18.94 -9.35 -3.79
CA GLY A 74 -19.79 -10.40 -4.34
C GLY A 74 -20.70 -9.88 -5.47
N ALA A 75 -21.27 -10.78 -6.28
CA ALA A 75 -22.15 -10.45 -7.41
C ALA A 75 -23.40 -9.61 -7.03
N GLY A 76 -23.78 -9.60 -5.77
CA GLY A 76 -24.87 -8.77 -5.24
C GLY A 76 -24.46 -7.37 -4.77
N THR A 77 -23.18 -7.07 -4.73
CA THR A 77 -22.68 -5.74 -4.35
C THR A 77 -22.81 -4.78 -5.53
N VAL A 78 -23.31 -3.58 -5.25
CA VAL A 78 -23.55 -2.53 -6.26
C VAL A 78 -22.86 -1.26 -5.78
N ALA A 79 -22.19 -0.57 -6.69
CA ALA A 79 -21.68 0.78 -6.44
C ALA A 79 -22.85 1.76 -6.56
N PHE A 80 -23.34 2.27 -5.44
CA PHE A 80 -24.46 3.20 -5.45
C PHE A 80 -24.03 4.66 -5.58
N LEU A 81 -22.78 4.97 -5.22
CA LEU A 81 -22.14 6.26 -5.41
C LEU A 81 -20.77 6.03 -6.04
N VAL A 82 -20.47 6.76 -7.09
CA VAL A 82 -19.14 6.75 -7.75
C VAL A 82 -18.62 8.17 -7.75
N GLY A 83 -17.48 8.37 -7.11
CA GLY A 83 -16.70 9.59 -7.12
C GLY A 83 -15.62 9.55 -8.20
N LEU A 84 -15.52 10.60 -9.00
CA LEU A 84 -14.53 10.78 -10.05
C LEU A 84 -13.86 12.14 -9.92
N GLY A 85 -12.53 12.16 -9.76
CA GLY A 85 -11.75 13.38 -9.70
C GLY A 85 -10.87 13.57 -10.93
N ARG A 86 -10.75 14.79 -11.42
CA ARG A 86 -9.80 15.14 -12.47
C ARG A 86 -9.32 16.57 -12.37
N VAL A 87 -8.20 16.85 -13.02
CA VAL A 87 -7.66 18.21 -13.14
C VAL A 87 -8.31 18.90 -14.34
N GLU A 88 -8.94 20.05 -14.11
CA GLU A 88 -9.51 20.94 -15.13
C GLU A 88 -8.91 22.33 -14.98
N GLY A 89 -8.05 22.73 -15.92
CA GLY A 89 -7.30 23.98 -15.78
C GLY A 89 -6.38 23.95 -14.56
N ASP A 90 -6.64 24.83 -13.61
CA ASP A 90 -5.97 24.94 -12.30
C ASP A 90 -6.79 24.39 -11.14
N ARG A 91 -7.92 23.76 -11.42
CA ARG A 91 -8.84 23.21 -10.46
C ARG A 91 -8.77 21.68 -10.41
N PHE A 92 -8.99 21.13 -9.24
CA PHE A 92 -9.31 19.72 -9.06
C PHE A 92 -10.82 19.61 -8.90
N VAL A 93 -11.46 18.97 -9.88
CA VAL A 93 -12.91 18.87 -9.96
C VAL A 93 -13.33 17.46 -9.59
N VAL A 94 -14.27 17.36 -8.67
CA VAL A 94 -14.88 16.11 -8.24
C VAL A 94 -16.29 16.03 -8.79
N TYR A 95 -16.58 14.96 -9.49
CA TYR A 95 -17.90 14.57 -9.96
C TYR A 95 -18.35 13.36 -9.16
N GLN A 96 -19.56 13.41 -8.64
CA GLN A 96 -20.15 12.29 -7.91
C GLN A 96 -21.49 11.93 -8.53
N TYR A 97 -21.69 10.66 -8.77
CA TYR A 97 -22.90 10.10 -9.38
C TYR A 97 -23.50 9.09 -8.43
N MET A 98 -24.71 9.38 -7.93
CA MET A 98 -25.40 8.57 -6.94
C MET A 98 -26.74 8.07 -7.44
N MET A 99 -27.03 6.80 -7.24
CA MET A 99 -28.29 6.18 -7.61
C MET A 99 -29.38 6.44 -6.55
N SER A 100 -30.54 6.91 -6.96
CA SER A 100 -31.73 6.99 -6.08
C SER A 100 -32.31 5.61 -5.72
N ASN A 101 -32.08 4.62 -6.59
CA ASN A 101 -32.46 3.21 -6.40
C ASN A 101 -31.72 2.34 -7.42
N TYR A 102 -31.79 1.02 -7.27
CA TYR A 102 -31.13 0.06 -8.17
C TYR A 102 -31.51 0.18 -9.65
N GLY A 103 -32.67 0.73 -9.98
CA GLY A 103 -33.10 0.94 -11.36
C GLY A 103 -32.30 2.02 -12.09
N ALA A 104 -31.54 2.85 -11.36
CA ALA A 104 -30.67 3.89 -11.92
C ALA A 104 -29.24 3.41 -12.25
N GLU A 105 -28.93 2.12 -12.03
CA GLU A 105 -27.55 1.63 -12.22
C GLU A 105 -27.05 1.81 -13.64
N ALA A 106 -27.86 1.47 -14.65
CA ALA A 106 -27.46 1.66 -16.04
C ALA A 106 -27.17 3.13 -16.36
N LEU A 107 -27.97 4.07 -15.84
CA LEU A 107 -27.74 5.50 -15.99
C LEU A 107 -26.43 5.95 -15.37
N LEU A 108 -26.09 5.42 -14.19
CA LEU A 108 -24.83 5.72 -13.53
C LEU A 108 -23.66 5.21 -14.38
N LEU A 109 -23.72 3.96 -14.83
CA LEU A 109 -22.66 3.37 -15.66
C LEU A 109 -22.49 4.08 -17.01
N GLU A 110 -23.58 4.46 -17.67
CA GLU A 110 -23.57 5.25 -18.90
C GLU A 110 -22.88 6.61 -18.69
N LYS A 111 -23.12 7.23 -17.52
CA LYS A 111 -22.57 8.55 -17.19
C LYS A 111 -21.08 8.53 -16.93
N ILE A 112 -20.59 7.50 -16.19
CA ILE A 112 -19.16 7.41 -15.83
C ILE A 112 -18.29 6.83 -16.96
N ALA A 113 -18.85 6.01 -17.85
CA ALA A 113 -18.09 5.31 -18.89
C ALA A 113 -17.27 6.23 -19.81
N PRO A 114 -17.81 7.36 -20.32
CA PRO A 114 -17.04 8.30 -21.14
C PRO A 114 -15.82 8.86 -20.39
N MET A 115 -15.98 9.29 -19.13
CA MET A 115 -14.90 9.84 -18.33
C MET A 115 -13.78 8.82 -18.11
N ILE A 116 -14.15 7.55 -17.84
CA ILE A 116 -13.18 6.47 -17.71
C ILE A 116 -12.48 6.21 -19.06
N ARG A 117 -13.19 6.23 -20.19
CA ARG A 117 -12.58 6.03 -21.53
C ARG A 117 -11.60 7.12 -21.90
N GLU A 118 -11.93 8.37 -21.61
CA GLU A 118 -11.07 9.54 -21.89
C GLU A 118 -9.78 9.54 -21.07
N ALA A 119 -9.83 9.03 -19.85
CA ALA A 119 -8.69 9.01 -18.95
C ALA A 119 -7.54 8.16 -19.52
N GLN A 120 -6.30 8.65 -19.37
CA GLN A 120 -5.10 7.88 -19.72
C GLN A 120 -4.75 6.87 -18.63
N THR A 121 -4.99 7.23 -17.36
CA THR A 121 -4.62 6.43 -16.19
C THR A 121 -5.71 6.54 -15.15
N LEU A 122 -6.05 5.43 -14.49
CA LEU A 122 -6.86 5.43 -13.27
C LEU A 122 -5.96 5.56 -12.05
N VAL A 123 -6.40 6.36 -11.08
CA VAL A 123 -5.76 6.50 -9.76
C VAL A 123 -6.78 6.16 -8.70
N THR A 124 -6.43 5.24 -7.79
CA THR A 124 -7.34 4.78 -6.74
C THR A 124 -6.57 4.53 -5.44
N PHE A 125 -7.31 4.24 -4.37
CA PHE A 125 -6.75 3.69 -3.15
C PHE A 125 -7.37 2.32 -2.84
N ASN A 126 -6.62 1.24 -3.05
CA ASN A 126 -7.08 -0.15 -2.96
C ASN A 126 -8.08 -0.58 -4.06
N GLY A 127 -8.32 0.28 -5.03
CA GLY A 127 -9.32 0.07 -6.07
C GLY A 127 -8.96 -1.03 -7.07
N ARG A 128 -7.70 -1.45 -7.15
CA ARG A 128 -7.29 -2.61 -7.95
C ARG A 128 -7.94 -3.91 -7.45
N SER A 129 -8.18 -3.99 -6.15
CA SER A 129 -8.78 -5.16 -5.51
C SER A 129 -10.30 -5.02 -5.29
N PHE A 130 -10.85 -3.80 -5.31
CA PHE A 130 -12.24 -3.52 -4.98
C PHE A 130 -12.99 -2.79 -6.08
N ASP A 131 -12.75 -1.49 -6.27
CA ASP A 131 -13.57 -0.62 -7.13
C ASP A 131 -13.58 -1.07 -8.59
N VAL A 132 -12.40 -1.30 -9.16
CA VAL A 132 -12.28 -1.64 -10.59
C VAL A 132 -12.88 -3.01 -10.91
N PRO A 133 -12.61 -4.10 -10.15
CA PRO A 133 -13.30 -5.38 -10.34
C PRO A 133 -14.82 -5.29 -10.16
N LEU A 134 -15.29 -4.49 -9.19
CA LEU A 134 -16.71 -4.26 -8.98
C LEU A 134 -17.33 -3.58 -10.19
N LEU A 135 -16.82 -2.43 -10.61
CA LEU A 135 -17.33 -1.70 -11.78
C LEU A 135 -17.31 -2.57 -13.04
N ARG A 136 -16.24 -3.32 -13.28
CA ARG A 136 -16.15 -4.28 -14.40
C ARG A 136 -17.30 -5.29 -14.36
N SER A 137 -17.58 -5.87 -13.20
CA SER A 137 -18.68 -6.80 -13.00
C SER A 137 -20.03 -6.11 -13.30
N ARG A 138 -20.22 -4.87 -12.85
CA ARG A 138 -21.46 -4.13 -13.05
C ARG A 138 -21.68 -3.76 -14.52
N PHE A 139 -20.65 -3.30 -15.22
CA PHE A 139 -20.70 -3.07 -16.67
C PHE A 139 -21.11 -4.33 -17.42
N THR A 140 -20.48 -5.48 -17.09
CA THR A 140 -20.82 -6.77 -17.70
C THR A 140 -22.28 -7.17 -17.42
N MET A 141 -22.77 -7.01 -16.19
CA MET A 141 -24.14 -7.34 -15.81
C MET A 141 -25.19 -6.45 -16.51
N CYS A 142 -24.84 -5.19 -16.74
CA CYS A 142 -25.66 -4.26 -17.51
C CYS A 142 -25.49 -4.42 -19.04
N ARG A 143 -24.70 -5.42 -19.50
CA ARG A 143 -24.38 -5.66 -20.93
C ARG A 143 -23.74 -4.46 -21.62
N MET A 144 -22.87 -3.76 -20.89
CA MET A 144 -22.10 -2.62 -21.37
C MET A 144 -20.62 -3.02 -21.48
N ASP A 145 -19.92 -2.39 -22.41
CA ASP A 145 -18.48 -2.57 -22.55
C ASP A 145 -17.74 -2.01 -21.32
N ASP A 146 -16.80 -2.77 -20.80
CA ASP A 146 -15.95 -2.36 -19.67
C ASP A 146 -14.97 -1.24 -20.08
N PRO A 147 -15.16 0.00 -19.63
CA PRO A 147 -14.28 1.12 -19.98
C PRO A 147 -12.93 1.06 -19.24
N THR A 148 -12.78 0.18 -18.23
CA THR A 148 -11.56 0.05 -17.44
C THR A 148 -10.59 -0.96 -18.08
N ALA A 149 -11.03 -1.74 -19.07
CA ALA A 149 -10.22 -2.78 -19.68
C ALA A 149 -8.93 -2.22 -20.31
N GLY A 150 -7.79 -2.81 -19.92
CA GLY A 150 -6.49 -2.42 -20.46
C GLY A 150 -5.96 -1.04 -20.02
N LYS A 151 -6.68 -0.32 -19.15
CA LYS A 151 -6.22 0.99 -18.68
C LYS A 151 -5.04 0.87 -17.71
N PRO A 152 -4.00 1.69 -17.86
CA PRO A 152 -3.00 1.87 -16.82
C PRO A 152 -3.67 2.28 -15.52
N HIS A 153 -3.24 1.64 -14.41
CA HIS A 153 -3.88 1.83 -13.12
C HIS A 153 -2.84 1.97 -12.00
N LEU A 154 -2.80 3.14 -11.41
CA LEU A 154 -1.96 3.47 -10.26
C LEU A 154 -2.79 3.36 -8.98
N ASP A 155 -2.61 2.28 -8.24
CA ASP A 155 -3.24 2.07 -6.93
C ASP A 155 -2.30 2.51 -5.82
N LEU A 156 -2.65 3.60 -5.13
CA LEU A 156 -1.79 4.29 -4.18
C LEU A 156 -1.56 3.54 -2.87
N ILE A 157 -2.40 2.54 -2.53
CA ILE A 157 -2.21 1.77 -1.29
C ILE A 157 -0.86 1.02 -1.28
N HIS A 158 -0.44 0.52 -2.44
CA HIS A 158 0.80 -0.25 -2.52
C HIS A 158 2.05 0.59 -2.30
N PRO A 159 2.26 1.73 -3.00
CA PRO A 159 3.38 2.62 -2.71
C PRO A 159 3.30 3.21 -1.29
N ALA A 160 2.12 3.57 -0.79
CA ALA A 160 1.95 4.04 0.58
C ALA A 160 2.41 3.01 1.62
N ARG A 161 1.94 1.77 1.50
CA ARG A 161 2.36 0.66 2.39
C ARG A 161 3.86 0.36 2.30
N ARG A 162 4.46 0.50 1.13
CA ARG A 162 5.91 0.29 0.99
C ARG A 162 6.72 1.31 1.76
N VAL A 163 6.29 2.57 1.81
CA VAL A 163 6.98 3.64 2.54
C VAL A 163 6.64 3.59 4.03
N TRP A 164 5.36 3.61 4.38
CA TRP A 164 4.90 3.98 5.72
C TRP A 164 4.51 2.83 6.63
N LYS A 165 4.29 1.60 6.11
CA LYS A 165 3.76 0.50 6.94
C LYS A 165 4.63 0.15 8.15
N LEU A 166 5.96 0.31 8.07
CA LEU A 166 6.84 0.08 9.21
C LEU A 166 6.62 1.10 10.32
N ARG A 167 6.31 2.34 9.98
CA ARG A 167 6.10 3.43 10.92
C ARG A 167 4.65 3.52 11.39
N LEU A 168 3.70 3.54 10.48
CA LEU A 168 2.28 3.78 10.80
C LEU A 168 1.54 2.53 11.25
N LYS A 169 1.96 1.33 10.81
CA LYS A 169 1.29 0.03 11.01
C LYS A 169 -0.08 -0.06 10.31
N ASP A 170 -0.96 0.92 10.50
CA ASP A 170 -2.16 1.13 9.72
C ASP A 170 -1.87 2.07 8.54
N CYS A 171 -2.36 1.69 7.36
CA CYS A 171 -2.27 2.46 6.12
C CYS A 171 -3.66 2.54 5.46
N SER A 172 -4.72 2.73 6.25
CA SER A 172 -6.01 3.17 5.74
C SER A 172 -5.91 4.61 5.23
N LEU A 173 -6.79 5.01 4.32
CA LEU A 173 -6.73 6.35 3.73
C LEU A 173 -6.90 7.42 4.81
N GLY A 174 -7.90 7.30 5.68
CA GLY A 174 -8.14 8.25 6.77
C GLY A 174 -6.95 8.37 7.74
N HIS A 175 -6.27 7.25 8.08
CA HIS A 175 -5.07 7.33 8.93
C HIS A 175 -3.88 8.01 8.22
N ILE A 176 -3.73 7.80 6.92
CA ILE A 176 -2.71 8.50 6.11
C ILE A 176 -3.05 9.98 5.99
N GLU A 177 -4.31 10.34 5.80
CA GLU A 177 -4.75 11.73 5.78
C GLU A 177 -4.33 12.46 7.05
N GLU A 178 -4.62 11.90 8.21
CA GLU A 178 -4.28 12.51 9.48
C GLU A 178 -2.77 12.60 9.70
N THR A 179 -2.01 11.55 9.39
CA THR A 179 -0.60 11.44 9.77
C THR A 179 0.37 12.02 8.73
N GLU A 180 0.04 11.93 7.43
CA GLU A 180 0.94 12.32 6.33
C GLU A 180 0.48 13.55 5.56
N LEU A 181 -0.83 13.78 5.50
CA LEU A 181 -1.39 14.90 4.75
C LEU A 181 -1.83 16.05 5.69
N GLY A 182 -1.91 15.80 7.01
CA GLY A 182 -2.37 16.79 7.99
C GLY A 182 -3.85 17.15 7.82
N LEU A 183 -4.62 16.26 7.17
CA LEU A 183 -6.05 16.43 6.96
C LEU A 183 -6.82 15.74 8.08
N ARG A 184 -7.77 16.45 8.67
CA ARG A 184 -8.72 15.89 9.64
C ARG A 184 -10.11 15.98 9.08
N ARG A 185 -10.88 14.92 9.27
CA ARG A 185 -12.30 14.86 8.92
C ARG A 185 -13.11 15.28 10.15
N ASP A 186 -13.92 16.30 10.04
CA ASP A 186 -14.72 16.80 11.17
C ASP A 186 -15.88 15.84 11.51
N HIS A 187 -16.45 15.17 10.50
CA HIS A 187 -17.55 14.20 10.62
C HIS A 187 -17.27 13.01 9.71
N ASP A 188 -16.37 12.11 10.14
CA ASP A 188 -16.11 10.89 9.37
C ASP A 188 -17.07 9.78 9.76
N ILE A 189 -17.61 9.08 8.77
CA ILE A 189 -18.46 7.91 8.97
C ILE A 189 -17.61 6.64 8.82
N PRO A 190 -17.77 5.66 9.72
CA PRO A 190 -17.14 4.37 9.50
C PRO A 190 -17.65 3.76 8.18
N GLY A 191 -16.75 3.36 7.28
CA GLY A 191 -17.13 2.74 6.00
C GLY A 191 -18.06 1.54 6.14
N ALA A 192 -18.04 0.88 7.31
CA ALA A 192 -18.96 -0.22 7.64
C ALA A 192 -20.43 0.24 7.77
N GLU A 193 -20.69 1.51 8.07
CA GLU A 193 -22.05 2.05 8.24
C GLU A 193 -22.66 2.54 6.91
N VAL A 194 -21.85 2.79 5.91
CA VAL A 194 -22.25 3.34 4.60
C VAL A 194 -23.35 2.52 3.93
N PRO A 195 -23.28 1.17 3.86
CA PRO A 195 -24.35 0.35 3.28
C PRO A 195 -25.67 0.50 4.00
N GLU A 196 -25.67 0.54 5.33
CA GLU A 196 -26.90 0.65 6.14
C GLU A 196 -27.58 2.01 5.93
N ARG A 197 -26.82 3.10 5.82
CA ARG A 197 -27.33 4.43 5.51
C ARG A 197 -28.03 4.46 4.14
N TYR A 198 -27.43 3.84 3.12
CA TYR A 198 -28.06 3.73 1.81
C TYR A 198 -29.32 2.88 1.84
N PHE A 199 -29.34 1.75 2.55
CA PHE A 199 -30.57 0.94 2.71
C PHE A 199 -31.66 1.70 3.46
N SER A 200 -31.30 2.50 4.43
CA SER A 200 -32.26 3.36 5.16
C SER A 200 -32.81 4.45 4.25
N PHE A 201 -31.99 5.08 3.43
CA PHE A 201 -32.42 6.02 2.39
C PHE A 201 -33.40 5.36 1.40
N LEU A 202 -33.09 4.17 0.91
CA LEU A 202 -34.00 3.45 0.00
C LEU A 202 -35.41 3.19 0.62
N LYS A 203 -35.48 3.06 1.94
CA LYS A 203 -36.72 2.84 2.66
C LYS A 203 -37.49 4.12 2.94
N THR A 204 -36.78 5.20 3.28
CA THR A 204 -37.38 6.44 3.76
C THR A 204 -37.49 7.54 2.71
N GLY A 205 -36.53 7.57 1.77
CA GLY A 205 -36.32 8.68 0.85
C GLY A 205 -35.63 9.89 1.48
N ASP A 206 -35.13 9.75 2.71
CA ASP A 206 -34.47 10.83 3.45
C ASP A 206 -33.03 11.00 3.00
N MET A 207 -32.75 12.08 2.29
CA MET A 207 -31.41 12.42 1.76
C MET A 207 -30.41 12.80 2.84
N THR A 208 -30.87 13.25 4.01
CA THR A 208 -29.94 13.66 5.10
C THR A 208 -29.09 12.48 5.59
N LEU A 209 -29.59 11.25 5.41
CA LEU A 209 -28.85 10.02 5.72
C LEU A 209 -27.60 9.82 4.86
N LEU A 210 -27.51 10.49 3.70
CA LEU A 210 -26.42 10.30 2.71
C LEU A 210 -25.51 11.52 2.57
N GLU A 211 -25.79 12.63 3.23
CA GLU A 211 -24.96 13.83 3.16
C GLU A 211 -23.51 13.54 3.59
N ASP A 212 -23.34 12.88 4.74
CA ASP A 212 -22.01 12.48 5.23
C ASP A 212 -21.32 11.48 4.30
N VAL A 213 -22.07 10.58 3.64
CA VAL A 213 -21.54 9.60 2.67
C VAL A 213 -21.01 10.30 1.43
N ILE A 214 -21.74 11.29 0.93
CA ILE A 214 -21.35 12.10 -0.22
C ILE A 214 -20.08 12.91 0.10
N ASP A 215 -20.04 13.51 1.28
CA ASP A 215 -18.86 14.26 1.73
C ASP A 215 -17.65 13.36 1.96
N HIS A 216 -17.84 12.16 2.54
CA HIS A 216 -16.79 11.15 2.71
C HIS A 216 -16.15 10.79 1.37
N ASN A 217 -16.94 10.34 0.40
CA ASN A 217 -16.46 9.99 -0.94
C ASN A 217 -15.80 11.17 -1.66
N ARG A 218 -16.35 12.40 -1.51
CA ARG A 218 -15.74 13.61 -2.05
C ARG A 218 -14.35 13.84 -1.46
N GLN A 219 -14.21 13.70 -0.15
CA GLN A 219 -12.95 13.87 0.56
C GLN A 219 -11.93 12.82 0.13
N ASP A 220 -12.34 11.55 -0.01
CA ASP A 220 -11.49 10.47 -0.49
C ASP A 220 -10.87 10.82 -1.85
N ILE A 221 -11.70 11.28 -2.79
CA ILE A 221 -11.22 11.69 -4.13
C ILE A 221 -10.22 12.84 -4.06
N VAL A 222 -10.48 13.87 -3.25
CA VAL A 222 -9.54 15.01 -3.08
C VAL A 222 -8.23 14.52 -2.48
N SER A 223 -8.31 13.67 -1.48
CA SER A 223 -7.14 13.12 -0.79
C SER A 223 -6.26 12.25 -1.69
N LEU A 224 -6.83 11.56 -2.69
CA LEU A 224 -6.03 10.82 -3.68
C LEU A 224 -5.06 11.74 -4.44
N GLY A 225 -5.48 12.95 -4.79
CA GLY A 225 -4.62 13.93 -5.46
C GLY A 225 -3.44 14.34 -4.58
N THR A 226 -3.72 14.75 -3.36
CA THR A 226 -2.73 15.14 -2.35
C THR A 226 -1.78 13.98 -2.03
N LEU A 227 -2.33 12.78 -1.86
CA LEU A 227 -1.55 11.57 -1.56
C LEU A 227 -0.61 11.20 -2.71
N LEU A 228 -1.06 11.30 -3.95
CA LEU A 228 -0.23 11.07 -5.13
C LEU A 228 0.98 12.01 -5.13
N ALA A 229 0.77 13.31 -4.91
CA ALA A 229 1.84 14.31 -4.87
C ALA A 229 2.82 14.03 -3.72
N ARG A 230 2.30 13.73 -2.53
CA ARG A 230 3.12 13.40 -1.33
C ARG A 230 3.98 12.16 -1.56
N LEU A 231 3.41 11.11 -2.13
CA LEU A 231 4.14 9.88 -2.46
C LEU A 231 5.20 10.11 -3.54
N ALA A 232 4.84 10.78 -4.63
CA ALA A 232 5.78 11.09 -5.70
C ALA A 232 7.00 11.88 -5.17
N GLY A 233 6.78 12.87 -4.30
CA GLY A 233 7.83 13.60 -3.61
C GLY A 233 8.70 12.67 -2.75
N SER A 234 8.10 11.79 -1.94
CA SER A 234 8.86 10.86 -1.08
C SER A 234 9.73 9.90 -1.89
N TYR A 235 9.23 9.38 -2.99
CA TYR A 235 10.01 8.49 -3.86
C TYR A 235 11.09 9.23 -4.67
N ALA A 236 10.87 10.50 -5.00
CA ALA A 236 11.86 11.32 -5.70
C ALA A 236 13.04 11.71 -4.78
N ALA A 237 12.73 12.04 -3.53
CA ALA A 237 13.70 12.50 -2.54
C ALA A 237 13.72 11.57 -1.29
N PRO A 238 14.17 10.30 -1.44
CA PRO A 238 14.09 9.31 -0.37
C PRO A 238 14.97 9.65 0.84
N LEU A 239 16.03 10.46 0.65
CA LEU A 239 16.95 10.86 1.71
C LEU A 239 16.43 12.05 2.54
N GLU A 240 15.42 12.76 2.06
CA GLU A 240 14.83 13.92 2.73
C GLU A 240 13.71 13.55 3.71
N GLN A 241 13.41 12.25 3.86
CA GLN A 241 12.39 11.80 4.80
C GLN A 241 12.86 12.02 6.24
N THR A 242 11.96 12.50 7.08
CA THR A 242 12.24 12.77 8.51
C THR A 242 12.44 11.49 9.32
N SER A 243 11.75 10.41 8.93
CA SER A 243 11.82 9.11 9.60
C SER A 243 12.82 8.16 8.92
N MET A 244 13.72 7.60 9.71
CA MET A 244 14.66 6.58 9.20
C MET A 244 13.97 5.26 8.83
N LEU A 245 12.78 4.99 9.37
CA LEU A 245 11.96 3.85 8.94
C LEU A 245 11.49 4.06 7.48
N ASP A 246 11.14 5.29 7.12
CA ASP A 246 10.69 5.62 5.77
C ASP A 246 11.87 5.61 4.79
N VAL A 247 13.03 6.15 5.18
CA VAL A 247 14.29 6.06 4.40
C VAL A 247 14.66 4.60 4.14
N PHE A 248 14.63 3.76 5.17
CA PHE A 248 14.91 2.33 5.04
C PHE A 248 13.91 1.63 4.11
N SER A 249 12.62 1.96 4.25
CA SER A 249 11.54 1.40 3.44
C SER A 249 11.70 1.78 1.97
N LEU A 250 12.04 3.03 1.68
CA LEU A 250 12.35 3.52 0.34
C LEU A 250 13.60 2.84 -0.23
N GLY A 251 14.65 2.67 0.57
CA GLY A 251 15.83 1.89 0.17
C GLY A 251 15.46 0.47 -0.28
N ARG A 252 14.56 -0.21 0.43
CA ARG A 252 14.05 -1.52 0.03
C ARG A 252 13.24 -1.47 -1.28
N ALA A 253 12.45 -0.42 -1.48
CA ALA A 253 11.68 -0.24 -2.71
C ALA A 253 12.62 -0.03 -3.92
N LEU A 254 13.63 0.82 -3.78
CA LEU A 254 14.64 1.11 -4.79
C LEU A 254 15.48 -0.13 -5.12
N GLN A 255 15.90 -0.90 -4.10
CA GLN A 255 16.63 -2.15 -4.32
C GLN A 255 15.83 -3.15 -5.15
N ARG A 256 14.51 -3.29 -4.91
CA ARG A 256 13.64 -4.17 -5.72
C ARG A 256 13.52 -3.73 -7.17
N ARG A 257 13.68 -2.45 -7.44
CA ARG A 257 13.69 -1.88 -8.79
C ARG A 257 15.07 -1.98 -9.47
N GLY A 258 16.07 -2.48 -8.78
CA GLY A 258 17.44 -2.56 -9.29
C GLY A 258 18.24 -1.26 -9.14
N GLU A 259 17.69 -0.23 -8.50
CA GLU A 259 18.34 1.07 -8.24
C GLU A 259 19.30 0.95 -7.04
N ARG A 260 20.38 0.16 -7.24
CA ARG A 260 21.28 -0.27 -6.15
C ARG A 260 22.04 0.89 -5.50
N GLY A 261 22.45 1.92 -6.28
CA GLY A 261 23.19 3.08 -5.76
C GLY A 261 22.35 3.90 -4.78
N ASP A 262 21.11 4.21 -5.15
CA ASP A 262 20.21 4.98 -4.30
C ASP A 262 19.76 4.15 -3.09
N ALA A 263 19.52 2.84 -3.28
CA ALA A 263 19.20 1.93 -2.18
C ALA A 263 20.36 1.86 -1.17
N GLU A 264 21.61 1.79 -1.64
CA GLU A 264 22.79 1.82 -0.78
C GLU A 264 22.85 3.10 0.04
N THR A 265 22.61 4.24 -0.59
CA THR A 265 22.63 5.55 0.09
C THR A 265 21.54 5.63 1.17
N CYS A 266 20.33 5.13 0.87
CA CYS A 266 19.25 5.03 1.85
C CYS A 266 19.64 4.14 3.04
N TYR A 267 20.22 2.96 2.79
CA TYR A 267 20.63 2.06 3.87
C TYR A 267 21.77 2.66 4.72
N ARG A 268 22.73 3.33 4.10
CA ARG A 268 23.80 4.02 4.84
C ARG A 268 23.25 5.14 5.73
N LEU A 269 22.28 5.89 5.23
CA LEU A 269 21.63 6.93 6.03
C LEU A 269 20.82 6.33 7.18
N ALA A 270 20.03 5.30 6.92
CA ALA A 270 19.20 4.64 7.92
C ALA A 270 20.02 3.86 8.97
N ALA A 271 21.28 3.49 8.65
CA ALA A 271 22.20 2.82 9.57
C ALA A 271 22.95 3.79 10.51
N LYS A 272 22.88 5.10 10.28
CA LYS A 272 23.54 6.10 11.15
C LYS A 272 22.81 6.20 12.49
N GLU A 273 23.57 6.17 13.57
CA GLU A 273 23.03 6.46 14.90
C GLU A 273 22.68 7.94 15.03
N ARG A 274 21.57 8.23 15.67
CA ARG A 274 21.09 9.57 15.96
C ARG A 274 20.86 9.76 17.47
N PRO A 275 21.05 10.95 18.01
CA PRO A 275 20.64 11.26 19.38
C PRO A 275 19.09 11.36 19.42
N LEU A 276 18.44 10.40 20.09
CA LEU A 276 16.99 10.28 20.15
C LEU A 276 16.50 10.06 21.57
N SER A 277 15.22 10.28 21.80
CA SER A 277 14.51 9.86 23.03
C SER A 277 14.55 8.32 23.19
N THR A 278 14.30 7.82 24.40
CA THR A 278 14.48 6.40 24.72
C THR A 278 13.59 5.46 23.89
N ILE A 279 12.35 5.86 23.59
CA ILE A 279 11.41 5.02 22.83
C ILE A 279 11.76 5.03 21.33
N GLU A 280 12.12 6.20 20.79
CA GLU A 280 12.57 6.34 19.41
C GLU A 280 13.88 5.58 19.17
N ARG A 281 14.81 5.60 20.14
CA ARG A 281 16.06 4.82 20.07
C ARG A 281 15.84 3.33 19.88
N LEU A 282 14.84 2.73 20.51
CA LEU A 282 14.59 1.29 20.37
C LEU A 282 14.12 0.95 18.95
N ARG A 283 13.22 1.75 18.38
CA ARG A 283 12.74 1.58 16.99
C ARG A 283 13.86 1.83 15.98
N GLU A 284 14.62 2.89 16.14
CA GLU A 284 15.71 3.24 15.22
C GLU A 284 16.91 2.28 15.31
N ARG A 285 17.27 1.77 16.50
CA ARG A 285 18.30 0.72 16.61
C ARG A 285 17.96 -0.52 15.81
N HIS A 286 16.71 -0.94 15.85
CA HIS A 286 16.25 -2.07 15.05
C HIS A 286 16.32 -1.77 13.54
N VAL A 287 15.97 -0.56 13.13
CA VAL A 287 16.07 -0.12 11.74
C VAL A 287 17.50 -0.02 11.28
N ALA A 288 18.40 0.56 12.10
CA ALA A 288 19.81 0.66 11.77
C ALA A 288 20.47 -0.73 11.58
N ALA A 289 20.16 -1.67 12.47
CA ALA A 289 20.62 -3.04 12.33
C ALA A 289 20.06 -3.73 11.05
N SER A 290 18.78 -3.50 10.75
CA SER A 290 18.15 -4.01 9.53
C SER A 290 18.75 -3.38 8.26
N ALA A 291 19.06 -2.09 8.29
CA ALA A 291 19.70 -1.38 7.20
C ALA A 291 21.13 -1.91 6.93
N ASN A 292 21.93 -2.09 7.97
CA ASN A 292 23.27 -2.71 7.85
C ASN A 292 23.19 -4.14 7.29
N ARG A 293 22.21 -4.92 7.75
CA ARG A 293 21.98 -6.26 7.21
C ARG A 293 21.66 -6.22 5.70
N GLN A 294 20.71 -5.37 5.26
CA GLN A 294 20.37 -5.26 3.84
C GLN A 294 21.54 -4.73 3.00
N LEU A 295 22.26 -3.72 3.51
CA LEU A 295 23.44 -3.17 2.86
C LEU A 295 24.50 -4.26 2.65
N SER A 296 24.85 -5.01 3.70
CA SER A 296 25.87 -6.07 3.60
C SER A 296 25.51 -7.16 2.61
N LEU A 297 24.23 -7.60 2.60
CA LEU A 297 23.74 -8.59 1.66
C LEU A 297 23.75 -8.07 0.22
N MET A 298 23.41 -6.81 0.01
CA MET A 298 23.45 -6.16 -1.29
C MET A 298 24.88 -6.02 -1.81
N LEU A 299 25.83 -5.58 -0.98
CA LEU A 299 27.25 -5.49 -1.30
C LEU A 299 27.81 -6.89 -1.67
N ARG A 300 27.53 -7.90 -0.85
CA ARG A 300 27.92 -9.29 -1.12
C ARG A 300 27.38 -9.78 -2.47
N SER A 301 26.12 -9.59 -2.75
CA SER A 301 25.51 -10.01 -4.03
C SER A 301 26.05 -9.22 -5.24
N GLY A 302 26.62 -8.06 -5.03
CA GLY A 302 27.32 -7.25 -6.03
C GLY A 302 28.80 -7.58 -6.19
N GLY A 303 29.33 -8.53 -5.41
CA GLY A 303 30.76 -8.91 -5.45
C GLY A 303 31.68 -8.01 -4.61
N ASP A 304 31.15 -6.97 -3.96
CA ASP A 304 31.94 -6.06 -3.11
C ASP A 304 32.12 -6.64 -1.71
N MET A 305 32.95 -7.68 -1.65
CA MET A 305 33.18 -8.43 -0.42
C MET A 305 33.97 -7.62 0.63
N LEU A 306 34.82 -6.67 0.20
CA LEU A 306 35.58 -5.84 1.12
C LEU A 306 34.65 -4.91 1.91
N ARG A 307 33.73 -4.24 1.21
CA ARG A 307 32.76 -3.37 1.87
C ARG A 307 31.74 -4.17 2.68
N ALA A 308 31.33 -5.36 2.21
CA ALA A 308 30.46 -6.24 2.98
C ALA A 308 31.12 -6.69 4.30
N GLU A 309 32.41 -7.08 4.27
CA GLU A 309 33.21 -7.43 5.45
C GLU A 309 33.26 -6.27 6.45
N SER A 310 33.52 -5.06 5.99
CA SER A 310 33.55 -3.86 6.84
C SER A 310 32.20 -3.64 7.55
N VAL A 311 31.08 -3.82 6.84
CA VAL A 311 29.73 -3.69 7.45
C VAL A 311 29.50 -4.77 8.50
N TRP A 312 29.86 -6.02 8.25
CA TRP A 312 29.71 -7.10 9.24
C TRP A 312 30.56 -6.88 10.49
N ARG A 313 31.79 -6.35 10.37
CA ARG A 313 32.63 -5.99 11.53
C ARG A 313 31.99 -4.87 12.36
N ASP A 314 31.52 -3.79 11.70
CA ASP A 314 30.78 -2.72 12.36
C ASP A 314 29.51 -3.23 13.09
N MET A 315 28.79 -4.19 12.49
CA MET A 315 27.63 -4.85 13.14
C MET A 315 28.03 -5.63 14.40
N ILE A 316 29.20 -6.28 14.41
CA ILE A 316 29.73 -6.97 15.60
C ILE A 316 30.05 -5.96 16.70
N ASP A 317 30.76 -4.89 16.37
CA ASP A 317 31.17 -3.85 17.32
C ASP A 317 29.94 -3.19 17.97
N ARG A 318 28.87 -2.99 17.19
CA ARG A 318 27.57 -2.46 17.65
C ARG A 318 26.62 -3.50 18.25
N ARG A 319 26.99 -4.76 18.31
CA ARG A 319 26.16 -5.88 18.80
C ARG A 319 24.81 -5.96 18.06
N GLN A 320 24.83 -5.86 16.74
CA GLN A 320 23.66 -5.88 15.89
C GLN A 320 23.40 -7.28 15.31
N MET A 321 22.13 -7.71 15.26
CA MET A 321 21.67 -8.93 14.59
C MET A 321 22.31 -10.25 15.07
N GLY A 322 22.66 -10.35 16.35
CA GLY A 322 23.08 -11.60 16.99
C GLY A 322 24.20 -12.33 16.25
N ILE A 323 23.94 -13.58 15.87
CA ILE A 323 24.92 -14.43 15.16
C ILE A 323 25.16 -14.06 13.69
N PHE A 324 24.26 -13.29 13.08
CA PHE A 324 24.26 -13.03 11.62
C PHE A 324 25.62 -12.53 11.08
N PRO A 325 26.24 -11.47 11.62
CA PRO A 325 27.51 -10.94 11.08
C PRO A 325 28.68 -11.94 11.28
N TYR A 326 28.70 -12.69 12.37
CA TYR A 326 29.70 -13.72 12.60
C TYR A 326 29.60 -14.86 11.58
N VAL A 327 28.39 -15.30 11.26
CA VAL A 327 28.12 -16.35 10.27
C VAL A 327 28.55 -15.90 8.87
N GLU A 328 28.24 -14.66 8.48
CA GLU A 328 28.62 -14.14 7.17
C GLU A 328 30.14 -13.97 7.04
N LEU A 329 30.81 -13.50 8.10
CA LEU A 329 32.27 -13.45 8.15
C LEU A 329 32.89 -14.85 8.10
N ALA A 330 32.38 -15.80 8.88
CA ALA A 330 32.85 -17.19 8.85
C ALA A 330 32.74 -17.78 7.45
N LYS A 331 31.66 -17.52 6.71
CA LYS A 331 31.51 -17.94 5.30
C LYS A 331 32.57 -17.29 4.40
N LEU A 332 32.84 -16.01 4.59
CA LEU A 332 33.84 -15.26 3.84
C LEU A 332 35.23 -15.88 4.02
N TYR A 333 35.64 -16.11 5.29
CA TYR A 333 36.94 -16.68 5.61
C TYR A 333 37.07 -18.15 5.16
N GLU A 334 36.00 -18.95 5.32
CA GLU A 334 35.99 -20.33 4.89
C GLU A 334 36.14 -20.50 3.36
N HIS A 335 35.40 -19.71 2.58
CA HIS A 335 35.26 -19.95 1.14
C HIS A 335 36.13 -19.04 0.27
N SER A 336 36.22 -17.76 0.61
CA SER A 336 36.91 -16.76 -0.23
C SER A 336 38.34 -16.51 0.23
N ARG A 337 38.59 -16.30 1.53
CA ARG A 337 39.93 -16.06 2.09
C ARG A 337 40.71 -17.36 2.29
N ARG A 338 40.04 -18.52 2.31
CA ARG A 338 40.61 -19.86 2.54
C ARG A 338 41.39 -19.95 3.88
N ASP A 339 40.87 -19.25 4.89
CA ASP A 339 41.38 -19.21 6.26
C ASP A 339 40.39 -19.94 7.18
N PRO A 340 40.52 -21.28 7.34
CA PRO A 340 39.61 -22.06 8.18
C PRO A 340 39.82 -21.80 9.68
N GLU A 341 40.95 -21.35 10.12
CA GLU A 341 41.25 -21.01 11.50
C GLU A 341 40.43 -19.79 11.95
N GLU A 342 40.44 -18.71 11.16
CA GLU A 342 39.63 -17.55 11.43
C GLU A 342 38.13 -17.86 11.28
N ALA A 343 37.74 -18.66 10.30
CA ALA A 343 36.35 -19.11 10.15
C ALA A 343 35.86 -19.91 11.38
N LEU A 344 36.75 -20.74 11.96
CA LEU A 344 36.46 -21.51 13.19
C LEU A 344 36.25 -20.54 14.38
N ARG A 345 37.15 -19.60 14.62
CA ARG A 345 37.06 -18.63 15.68
C ARG A 345 35.76 -17.82 15.63
N LEU A 346 35.36 -17.39 14.43
CA LEU A 346 34.09 -16.67 14.23
C LEU A 346 32.86 -17.56 14.46
N THR A 347 32.97 -18.86 14.10
CA THR A 347 31.89 -19.84 14.35
C THR A 347 31.71 -20.10 15.86
N GLU A 348 32.80 -20.18 16.62
CA GLU A 348 32.77 -20.34 18.07
C GLU A 348 32.15 -19.13 18.74
N ARG A 349 32.49 -17.91 18.30
CA ARG A 349 31.83 -16.68 18.77
C ARG A 349 30.33 -16.65 18.45
N ALA A 350 29.94 -17.14 17.28
CA ALA A 350 28.51 -17.27 16.95
C ALA A 350 27.79 -18.28 17.88
N LEU A 351 28.46 -19.40 18.24
CA LEU A 351 27.90 -20.38 19.16
C LEU A 351 27.59 -19.82 20.55
N GLU A 352 28.44 -18.91 21.06
CA GLU A 352 28.21 -18.22 22.34
C GLU A 352 26.96 -17.33 22.31
N LEU A 353 26.54 -16.86 21.14
CA LEU A 353 25.43 -15.93 20.94
C LEU A 353 24.16 -16.58 20.38
N ALA A 354 24.22 -17.87 20.03
CA ALA A 354 23.09 -18.58 19.43
C ALA A 354 21.89 -18.65 20.36
N ALA A 355 20.74 -18.19 19.87
CA ALA A 355 19.52 -18.03 20.67
C ALA A 355 18.71 -19.31 20.76
N ASP A 356 18.71 -20.15 19.71
CA ASP A 356 17.90 -21.36 19.61
C ASP A 356 18.73 -22.59 19.25
N ASP A 357 18.09 -23.75 19.35
CA ASP A 357 18.74 -25.05 19.09
C ASP A 357 19.03 -25.30 17.59
N GLU A 358 18.25 -24.70 16.68
CA GLU A 358 18.48 -24.82 15.25
C GLU A 358 19.75 -24.06 14.84
N GLU A 359 19.92 -22.81 15.33
CA GLU A 359 21.15 -22.04 15.16
C GLU A 359 22.36 -22.79 15.72
N ARG A 360 22.25 -23.33 16.93
CA ARG A 360 23.32 -24.10 17.58
C ARG A 360 23.70 -25.32 16.78
N ALA A 361 22.71 -26.11 16.32
CA ALA A 361 22.97 -27.31 15.55
C ALA A 361 23.68 -27.00 14.21
N ALA A 362 23.26 -25.93 13.53
CA ALA A 362 23.90 -25.50 12.28
C ALA A 362 25.35 -25.05 12.49
N LEU A 363 25.60 -24.32 13.59
CA LEU A 363 26.95 -23.86 13.94
C LEU A 363 27.86 -25.01 14.42
N HIS A 364 27.34 -26.00 15.14
CA HIS A 364 28.10 -27.21 15.52
C HIS A 364 28.56 -28.01 14.28
N LYS A 365 27.66 -28.21 13.30
CA LYS A 365 28.02 -28.85 12.04
C LYS A 365 29.13 -28.10 11.29
N ARG A 366 29.08 -26.76 11.29
CA ARG A 366 30.11 -25.93 10.69
C ARG A 366 31.43 -26.06 11.45
N ARG A 367 31.41 -26.00 12.77
CA ARG A 367 32.59 -26.16 13.63
C ARG A 367 33.30 -27.48 13.36
N GLU A 368 32.60 -28.59 13.39
CA GLU A 368 33.16 -29.93 13.10
C GLU A 368 33.80 -30.02 11.71
N ARG A 369 33.15 -29.44 10.70
CA ARG A 369 33.70 -29.42 9.33
C ARG A 369 34.97 -28.60 9.26
N LEU A 370 35.03 -27.44 9.91
CA LEU A 370 36.20 -26.57 9.93
C LEU A 370 37.35 -27.23 10.69
N THR A 371 37.10 -27.85 11.84
CA THR A 371 38.11 -28.60 12.63
C THR A 371 38.75 -29.70 11.79
N ARG A 372 37.95 -30.56 11.15
CA ARG A 372 38.47 -31.60 10.24
C ARG A 372 39.33 -31.03 9.12
N ARG A 373 38.96 -29.89 8.55
CA ARG A 373 39.69 -29.23 7.47
C ARG A 373 41.04 -28.67 7.94
N ILE A 374 41.13 -28.16 9.17
CA ILE A 374 42.36 -27.67 9.79
C ILE A 374 43.31 -28.84 10.08
N GLU A 375 42.82 -29.91 10.67
CA GLU A 375 43.56 -31.12 10.96
C GLU A 375 44.19 -31.75 9.67
N ALA A 376 43.35 -31.88 8.63
CA ALA A 376 43.83 -32.39 7.33
C ALA A 376 44.96 -31.52 6.72
N ARG A 377 44.88 -30.19 6.87
CA ARG A 377 45.93 -29.25 6.42
C ARG A 377 47.21 -29.39 7.22
N ARG A 378 47.11 -29.67 8.52
CA ARG A 378 48.29 -29.88 9.39
C ARG A 378 49.00 -31.19 9.12
N SER A 379 48.23 -32.25 8.79
CA SER A 379 48.74 -33.56 8.43
C SER A 379 49.39 -33.64 7.04
N SER A 380 49.12 -32.61 6.18
CA SER A 380 49.67 -32.53 4.80
C SER A 380 50.86 -31.58 4.67
N LYS A 381 51.28 -30.94 5.76
CA LYS A 381 52.51 -30.17 5.88
C LYS A 381 53.58 -30.94 6.65
#